data_de973d5d0ead3ca916d77f9033498d40
#
_entry.id   de973d5d0ead3ca916d77f9033498d40
#
_cell.length_a   1.000
_cell.length_b   1.000
_cell.length_c   1.000
_cell.angle_alpha   90.00
_cell.angle_beta   90.00
_cell.angle_gamma   90.00
#
_symmetry.space_group_name_H-M   'P 1'
#
loop_
_entity.id
_entity.type
_entity.pdbx_description
1 polymer ?
#
loop_
_entity_poly.entity_id
_entity_poly.type
_entity_poly.pdbx_seq_one_letter_code
_entity_poly.pdbx_strand_id
1 'polypeptide(L)'
;MKSRESAGPTRLRPPRLGSGKLNPAGPLRSGRGAALLIAGVILLGINMRTAITSLPPIFPELQSALHLSAATLSLLAAIPVLCFGVFSGAGAPLSRRFGEERVLGLAVALLAAGLLLRSLSPAALLFPGTVVAGAAIALLNVLLPSLVKRRMPERAGLIIGLYLLMLSGGAIAASALAVPVFNAAGNGASAGSASVRIALGLWAAPAVLAAVMWLPQLRYRTVPGAPQAVQAAGVAADVPEDAAARPSGAVAMGRSALAWQVTFFMGLQSLSYYATLSWFPTMFRDRGVSAVHAGDLLALMNLGNAVTCLLIPVLAHRAADQRKLAVAAVAATGVGISGAIFGPAALAPGFIALLGLGQGATLGLAIFYTMARAPDPATAASLSAFAQGVGYLLASTGPLTIGFLHNATGGWTLPAVVLLAVAAAQLATGWLAGRALTVPAAIRHQKAVPQSG
;
A
#
# COMPACT_ATOMS: atom_id res chain seq x y z
N MET A 1 37.60 73.32 13.14
CA MET A 1 36.55 72.34 13.50
C MET A 1 36.42 71.40 12.31
N LYS A 2 37.02 70.23 12.40
CA LYS A 2 36.96 69.17 11.35
C LYS A 2 35.93 68.11 11.78
N SER A 3 34.91 67.94 10.97
CA SER A 3 33.90 66.88 11.11
C SER A 3 34.52 65.51 10.82
N ARG A 4 34.28 64.56 11.75
CA ARG A 4 34.66 63.14 11.58
C ARG A 4 33.57 62.45 10.78
N GLU A 5 33.97 61.91 9.58
CA GLU A 5 33.18 60.93 8.84
C GLU A 5 33.18 59.59 9.59
N SER A 6 31.95 59.07 9.84
CA SER A 6 31.72 57.75 10.43
C SER A 6 31.80 56.70 9.32
N ALA A 7 32.75 55.77 9.37
CA ALA A 7 32.81 54.60 8.51
C ALA A 7 31.69 53.62 8.89
N GLY A 8 30.81 53.34 7.96
CA GLY A 8 29.75 52.33 8.08
C GLY A 8 30.32 50.91 8.02
N PRO A 9 29.66 49.91 8.59
CA PRO A 9 30.16 48.54 8.67
C PRO A 9 30.19 47.84 7.29
N THR A 10 31.34 47.30 6.97
CA THR A 10 31.60 46.49 5.79
C THR A 10 30.75 45.23 5.80
N ARG A 11 29.77 45.15 4.94
CA ARG A 11 28.96 43.90 4.73
C ARG A 11 29.83 42.86 4.04
N LEU A 12 30.26 41.84 4.78
CA LEU A 12 30.87 40.63 4.23
C LEU A 12 29.87 39.93 3.30
N ARG A 13 30.19 39.84 2.00
CA ARG A 13 29.45 39.03 1.03
C ARG A 13 29.65 37.55 1.37
N PRO A 14 28.59 36.73 1.50
CA PRO A 14 28.75 35.29 1.66
C PRO A 14 29.35 34.65 0.39
N PRO A 15 30.18 33.59 0.54
CA PRO A 15 30.82 32.93 -0.58
C PRO A 15 29.77 32.36 -1.55
N ARG A 16 29.93 32.69 -2.84
CA ARG A 16 29.12 32.10 -3.92
C ARG A 16 29.54 30.62 -4.10
N LEU A 17 28.82 29.71 -3.48
CA LEU A 17 28.86 28.30 -3.81
C LEU A 17 28.23 28.12 -5.21
N GLY A 18 28.96 27.47 -6.12
CA GLY A 18 28.62 27.30 -7.51
C GLY A 18 27.19 26.76 -7.72
N SER A 19 26.35 27.57 -8.34
CA SER A 19 25.00 27.24 -8.69
C SER A 19 24.95 26.37 -9.96
N GLY A 20 25.04 25.06 -9.80
CA GLY A 20 24.38 24.19 -10.76
C GLY A 20 22.91 24.57 -10.76
N LYS A 21 22.38 25.05 -11.91
CA LYS A 21 21.00 25.53 -12.08
C LYS A 21 19.98 24.40 -11.76
N LEU A 22 19.63 24.25 -10.49
CA LEU A 22 18.51 23.43 -10.05
C LEU A 22 17.32 24.39 -9.94
N ASN A 23 16.37 24.27 -10.84
CA ASN A 23 15.13 25.06 -10.79
C ASN A 23 14.34 24.69 -9.53
N PRO A 24 13.94 25.66 -8.69
CA PRO A 24 12.99 25.39 -7.62
C PRO A 24 11.69 24.88 -8.22
N ALA A 25 11.22 23.72 -7.75
CA ALA A 25 10.03 23.07 -8.25
C ALA A 25 8.78 23.78 -7.73
N GLY A 26 8.28 24.74 -8.52
CA GLY A 26 6.98 25.37 -8.29
C GLY A 26 5.81 24.49 -8.75
N PRO A 27 4.55 24.86 -8.42
CA PRO A 27 3.36 24.12 -8.86
C PRO A 27 3.28 24.07 -10.40
N LEU A 28 3.00 22.88 -10.93
CA LEU A 28 2.80 22.65 -12.37
C LEU A 28 1.34 22.99 -12.72
N ARG A 29 1.09 24.15 -13.36
CA ARG A 29 -0.28 24.56 -13.73
C ARG A 29 -0.76 23.92 -15.03
N SER A 30 0.09 23.71 -16.02
CA SER A 30 -0.22 23.05 -17.30
C SER A 30 1.05 22.77 -18.10
N GLY A 31 0.94 21.98 -19.19
CA GLY A 31 2.02 21.71 -20.12
C GLY A 31 2.55 20.27 -20.08
N ARG A 32 3.56 19.99 -20.92
CA ARG A 32 4.16 18.65 -21.09
C ARG A 32 4.65 18.03 -19.77
N GLY A 33 5.16 18.84 -18.84
CA GLY A 33 5.63 18.36 -17.53
C GLY A 33 4.49 17.83 -16.65
N ALA A 34 3.32 18.48 -16.64
CA ALA A 34 2.14 18.05 -15.92
C ALA A 34 1.56 16.75 -16.52
N ALA A 35 1.47 16.67 -17.84
CA ALA A 35 0.99 15.47 -18.53
C ALA A 35 1.89 14.25 -18.24
N LEU A 36 3.22 14.42 -18.29
CA LEU A 36 4.17 13.36 -17.96
C LEU A 36 4.07 12.91 -16.49
N LEU A 37 3.85 13.84 -15.55
CA LEU A 37 3.65 13.49 -14.15
C LEU A 37 2.37 12.68 -13.98
N ILE A 38 1.25 13.11 -14.56
CA ILE A 38 -0.04 12.40 -14.48
C ILE A 38 0.09 10.99 -15.10
N ALA A 39 0.67 10.88 -16.29
CA ALA A 39 0.88 9.60 -16.93
C ALA A 39 1.80 8.67 -16.12
N GLY A 40 2.88 9.22 -15.52
CA GLY A 40 3.73 8.48 -14.60
C GLY A 40 2.99 7.98 -13.36
N VAL A 41 2.15 8.82 -12.75
CA VAL A 41 1.31 8.45 -11.60
C VAL A 41 0.32 7.32 -11.96
N ILE A 42 -0.32 7.39 -13.12
CA ILE A 42 -1.23 6.37 -13.64
C ILE A 42 -0.50 5.03 -13.83
N LEU A 43 0.62 5.05 -14.53
CA LEU A 43 1.43 3.83 -14.76
C LEU A 43 1.93 3.22 -13.46
N LEU A 44 2.36 4.04 -12.51
CA LEU A 44 2.78 3.56 -11.19
C LEU A 44 1.62 2.96 -10.42
N GLY A 45 0.44 3.58 -10.44
CA GLY A 45 -0.78 3.02 -9.83
C GLY A 45 -1.05 1.60 -10.33
N ILE A 46 -1.06 1.38 -11.64
CA ILE A 46 -1.23 0.05 -12.24
C ILE A 46 -0.14 -0.90 -11.73
N ASN A 47 1.13 -0.50 -11.84
CA ASN A 47 2.27 -1.38 -11.54
C ASN A 47 2.37 -1.83 -10.09
N MET A 48 2.07 -0.96 -9.14
CA MET A 48 2.25 -1.27 -7.72
C MET A 48 1.37 -2.44 -7.26
N ARG A 49 0.23 -2.65 -7.89
CA ARG A 49 -0.66 -3.79 -7.58
C ARG A 49 -0.43 -4.98 -8.48
N THR A 50 -0.14 -4.78 -9.78
CA THR A 50 0.17 -5.89 -10.68
C THR A 50 1.38 -6.69 -10.19
N ALA A 51 2.39 -6.02 -9.63
CA ALA A 51 3.57 -6.65 -9.05
C ALA A 51 3.25 -7.69 -7.96
N ILE A 52 2.14 -7.52 -7.24
CA ILE A 52 1.72 -8.39 -6.13
C ILE A 52 0.67 -9.39 -6.61
N THR A 53 -0.37 -8.91 -7.31
CA THR A 53 -1.56 -9.70 -7.63
C THR A 53 -1.38 -10.65 -8.82
N SER A 54 -0.32 -10.48 -9.62
CA SER A 54 0.01 -11.38 -10.75
C SER A 54 0.59 -12.73 -10.33
N LEU A 55 1.12 -12.83 -9.10
CA LEU A 55 1.79 -14.07 -8.65
C LEU A 55 0.83 -15.17 -8.18
N PRO A 56 -0.17 -14.88 -7.31
CA PRO A 56 -1.00 -15.93 -6.71
C PRO A 56 -1.73 -16.84 -7.71
N PRO A 57 -2.30 -16.33 -8.83
CA PRO A 57 -2.98 -17.20 -9.79
C PRO A 57 -2.08 -18.24 -10.46
N ILE A 58 -0.77 -17.98 -10.52
CA ILE A 58 0.23 -18.87 -11.16
C ILE A 58 1.12 -19.59 -10.13
N PHE A 59 0.75 -19.66 -8.86
CA PHE A 59 1.51 -20.36 -7.82
C PHE A 59 1.76 -21.83 -8.14
N PRO A 60 0.76 -22.64 -8.60
CA PRO A 60 1.01 -24.03 -8.96
C PRO A 60 2.01 -24.18 -10.13
N GLU A 61 1.96 -23.29 -11.11
CA GLU A 61 2.90 -23.26 -12.23
C GLU A 61 4.32 -22.89 -11.78
N LEU A 62 4.44 -21.91 -10.87
CA LEU A 62 5.72 -21.54 -10.25
C LEU A 62 6.29 -22.71 -9.44
N GLN A 63 5.42 -23.39 -8.69
CA GLN A 63 5.80 -24.56 -7.89
C GLN A 63 6.37 -25.68 -8.77
N SER A 64 5.68 -26.03 -9.83
CA SER A 64 6.10 -27.09 -10.74
C SER A 64 7.34 -26.72 -11.57
N ALA A 65 7.36 -25.48 -12.15
CA ALA A 65 8.44 -25.05 -13.04
C ALA A 65 9.76 -24.76 -12.32
N LEU A 66 9.72 -24.32 -11.06
CA LEU A 66 10.89 -23.94 -10.28
C LEU A 66 11.15 -24.84 -9.07
N HIS A 67 10.41 -25.94 -8.93
CA HIS A 67 10.49 -26.91 -7.81
C HIS A 67 10.42 -26.25 -6.43
N LEU A 68 9.52 -25.25 -6.28
CA LEU A 68 9.36 -24.51 -5.05
C LEU A 68 8.44 -25.26 -4.08
N SER A 69 8.72 -25.18 -2.78
CA SER A 69 7.80 -25.68 -1.75
C SER A 69 6.65 -24.69 -1.50
N ALA A 70 5.55 -25.18 -0.94
CA ALA A 70 4.43 -24.31 -0.51
C ALA A 70 4.89 -23.27 0.54
N ALA A 71 5.82 -23.62 1.42
CA ALA A 71 6.42 -22.67 2.38
C ALA A 71 7.17 -21.54 1.66
N THR A 72 7.88 -21.86 0.59
CA THR A 72 8.58 -20.89 -0.24
C THR A 72 7.62 -19.92 -0.94
N LEU A 73 6.50 -20.43 -1.47
CA LEU A 73 5.43 -19.59 -2.06
C LEU A 73 4.76 -18.71 -1.01
N SER A 74 4.51 -19.23 0.19
CA SER A 74 3.99 -18.45 1.32
C SER A 74 4.89 -17.28 1.67
N LEU A 75 6.21 -17.53 1.74
CA LEU A 75 7.20 -16.49 2.00
C LEU A 75 7.20 -15.45 0.87
N LEU A 76 7.16 -15.90 -0.38
CA LEU A 76 7.11 -15.02 -1.56
C LEU A 76 5.89 -14.08 -1.51
N ALA A 77 4.73 -14.58 -1.08
CA ALA A 77 3.51 -13.80 -0.91
C ALA A 77 3.58 -12.81 0.26
N ALA A 78 4.28 -13.17 1.34
CA ALA A 78 4.41 -12.36 2.54
C ALA A 78 5.40 -11.19 2.40
N ILE A 79 6.45 -11.35 1.59
CA ILE A 79 7.54 -10.37 1.43
C ILE A 79 7.05 -8.97 1.10
N PRO A 80 6.16 -8.73 0.10
CA PRO A 80 5.71 -7.36 -0.19
C PRO A 80 5.01 -6.70 0.98
N VAL A 81 4.20 -7.47 1.72
CA VAL A 81 3.45 -6.98 2.88
C VAL A 81 4.39 -6.65 4.05
N LEU A 82 5.38 -7.51 4.28
CA LEU A 82 6.45 -7.27 5.24
C LEU A 82 7.23 -5.98 4.90
N CYS A 83 7.56 -5.81 3.61
CA CYS A 83 8.21 -4.58 3.14
C CYS A 83 7.36 -3.34 3.41
N PHE A 84 6.02 -3.41 3.32
CA PHE A 84 5.15 -2.29 3.67
C PHE A 84 5.28 -1.94 5.15
N GLY A 85 5.32 -2.92 6.05
CA GLY A 85 5.52 -2.66 7.49
C GLY A 85 6.88 -2.03 7.79
N VAL A 86 7.94 -2.55 7.19
CA VAL A 86 9.33 -2.15 7.48
C VAL A 86 9.70 -0.83 6.82
N PHE A 87 9.39 -0.65 5.53
CA PHE A 87 9.91 0.48 4.74
C PHE A 87 8.96 1.68 4.63
N SER A 88 7.68 1.57 5.03
CA SER A 88 6.76 2.71 5.02
C SER A 88 7.27 3.89 5.86
N GLY A 89 7.90 3.61 7.00
CA GLY A 89 8.49 4.63 7.87
C GLY A 89 9.76 5.30 7.31
N ALA A 90 10.42 4.70 6.32
CA ALA A 90 11.66 5.21 5.74
C ALA A 90 11.44 6.36 4.74
N GLY A 91 10.23 6.52 4.20
CA GLY A 91 9.93 7.52 3.17
C GLY A 91 10.23 8.95 3.61
N ALA A 92 9.76 9.35 4.79
CA ALA A 92 9.95 10.71 5.31
C ALA A 92 11.43 11.07 5.59
N PRO A 93 12.23 10.27 6.30
CA PRO A 93 13.64 10.58 6.51
C PRO A 93 14.47 10.58 5.22
N LEU A 94 14.18 9.66 4.29
CA LEU A 94 14.86 9.62 3.00
C LEU A 94 14.53 10.85 2.15
N SER A 95 13.28 11.27 2.08
CA SER A 95 12.87 12.45 1.31
C SER A 95 13.46 13.74 1.88
N ARG A 96 13.61 13.85 3.21
CA ARG A 96 14.31 14.98 3.85
C ARG A 96 15.79 15.03 3.48
N ARG A 97 16.46 13.87 3.42
CA ARG A 97 17.91 13.81 3.16
C ARG A 97 18.26 13.99 1.67
N PHE A 98 17.51 13.36 0.77
CA PHE A 98 17.84 13.26 -0.66
C PHE A 98 16.93 14.05 -1.58
N GLY A 99 15.81 14.56 -1.07
CA GLY A 99 14.72 15.18 -1.84
C GLY A 99 13.71 14.16 -2.32
N GLU A 100 12.44 14.56 -2.36
CA GLU A 100 11.33 13.64 -2.64
C GLU A 100 11.34 13.10 -4.07
N GLU A 101 11.64 13.95 -5.06
CA GLU A 101 11.70 13.56 -6.48
C GLU A 101 12.78 12.52 -6.75
N ARG A 102 13.93 12.63 -6.08
CA ARG A 102 15.02 11.66 -6.21
C ARG A 102 14.69 10.33 -5.54
N VAL A 103 14.09 10.38 -4.34
CA VAL A 103 13.67 9.15 -3.65
C VAL A 103 12.58 8.44 -4.44
N LEU A 104 11.61 9.17 -4.98
CA LEU A 104 10.60 8.60 -5.87
C LEU A 104 11.20 8.04 -7.15
N GLY A 105 12.11 8.77 -7.80
CA GLY A 105 12.82 8.28 -9.00
C GLY A 105 13.61 7.00 -8.73
N LEU A 106 14.30 6.94 -7.59
CA LEU A 106 15.00 5.74 -7.14
C LEU A 106 14.00 4.60 -6.89
N ALA A 107 12.88 4.86 -6.21
CA ALA A 107 11.86 3.86 -5.94
C ALA A 107 11.23 3.31 -7.23
N VAL A 108 10.95 4.17 -8.23
CA VAL A 108 10.47 3.73 -9.55
C VAL A 108 11.50 2.87 -10.28
N ALA A 109 12.77 3.27 -10.25
CA ALA A 109 13.86 2.49 -10.85
C ALA A 109 14.05 1.14 -10.12
N LEU A 110 13.97 1.11 -8.79
CA LEU A 110 14.03 -0.11 -7.99
C LEU A 110 12.82 -1.02 -8.25
N LEU A 111 11.62 -0.47 -8.45
CA LEU A 111 10.45 -1.26 -8.84
C LEU A 111 10.69 -1.97 -10.18
N ALA A 112 11.13 -1.23 -11.19
CA ALA A 112 11.44 -1.80 -12.50
C ALA A 112 12.58 -2.85 -12.40
N ALA A 113 13.66 -2.54 -11.70
CA ALA A 113 14.78 -3.45 -11.50
C ALA A 113 14.36 -4.72 -10.72
N GLY A 114 13.56 -4.59 -9.66
CA GLY A 114 13.03 -5.72 -8.90
C GLY A 114 12.14 -6.64 -9.73
N LEU A 115 11.27 -6.07 -10.56
CA LEU A 115 10.41 -6.85 -11.46
C LEU A 115 11.22 -7.55 -12.57
N LEU A 116 12.22 -6.88 -13.14
CA LEU A 116 13.15 -7.50 -14.09
C LEU A 116 13.97 -8.60 -13.43
N LEU A 117 14.54 -8.33 -12.25
CA LEU A 117 15.32 -9.33 -11.51
C LEU A 117 14.49 -10.58 -11.19
N ARG A 118 13.21 -10.40 -10.83
CA ARG A 118 12.27 -11.49 -10.59
C ARG A 118 11.96 -12.32 -11.85
N SER A 119 12.07 -11.72 -13.04
CA SER A 119 11.86 -12.41 -14.32
C SER A 119 13.10 -13.12 -14.83
N LEU A 120 14.28 -12.83 -14.28
CA LEU A 120 15.50 -13.53 -14.62
C LEU A 120 15.56 -14.85 -13.82
N SER A 121 15.42 -16.00 -14.48
CA SER A 121 15.69 -17.29 -13.82
C SER A 121 17.17 -17.36 -13.36
N PRO A 122 17.49 -17.88 -12.21
CA PRO A 122 16.89 -19.00 -11.46
C PRO A 122 16.01 -18.51 -10.28
N ALA A 123 15.34 -19.47 -9.62
CA ALA A 123 14.50 -19.23 -8.44
C ALA A 123 15.19 -18.37 -7.36
N ALA A 124 16.52 -18.39 -7.27
CA ALA A 124 17.30 -17.58 -6.34
C ALA A 124 17.10 -16.08 -6.53
N LEU A 125 16.78 -15.60 -7.74
CA LEU A 125 16.56 -14.16 -8.02
C LEU A 125 15.11 -13.72 -7.77
N LEU A 126 14.18 -14.66 -7.62
CA LEU A 126 12.77 -14.38 -7.38
C LEU A 126 12.56 -13.65 -6.05
N PHE A 127 13.27 -14.07 -4.99
CA PHE A 127 13.17 -13.47 -3.65
C PHE A 127 13.78 -12.07 -3.59
N PRO A 128 15.07 -11.87 -3.95
CA PRO A 128 15.64 -10.53 -3.93
C PRO A 128 14.88 -9.55 -4.83
N GLY A 129 14.43 -10.00 -6.02
CA GLY A 129 13.59 -9.18 -6.89
C GLY A 129 12.27 -8.77 -6.23
N THR A 130 11.64 -9.68 -5.49
CA THR A 130 10.39 -9.40 -4.76
C THR A 130 10.62 -8.45 -3.57
N VAL A 131 11.73 -8.59 -2.83
CA VAL A 131 12.11 -7.67 -1.75
C VAL A 131 12.35 -6.27 -2.30
N VAL A 132 13.13 -6.14 -3.38
CA VAL A 132 13.43 -4.85 -4.00
C VAL A 132 12.15 -4.18 -4.52
N ALA A 133 11.29 -4.93 -5.21
CA ALA A 133 10.00 -4.42 -5.69
C ALA A 133 9.08 -4.03 -4.52
N GLY A 134 8.98 -4.86 -3.47
CA GLY A 134 8.16 -4.60 -2.29
C GLY A 134 8.61 -3.35 -1.52
N ALA A 135 9.91 -3.18 -1.31
CA ALA A 135 10.48 -1.97 -0.69
C ALA A 135 10.20 -0.71 -1.52
N ALA A 136 10.35 -0.82 -2.84
CA ALA A 136 10.03 0.26 -3.77
C ALA A 136 8.55 0.65 -3.69
N ILE A 137 7.63 -0.33 -3.70
CA ILE A 137 6.18 -0.08 -3.58
C ILE A 137 5.87 0.58 -2.23
N ALA A 138 6.50 0.16 -1.14
CA ALA A 138 6.32 0.78 0.17
C ALA A 138 6.65 2.27 0.16
N LEU A 139 7.77 2.67 -0.45
CA LEU A 139 8.18 4.08 -0.60
C LEU A 139 7.23 4.86 -1.53
N LEU A 140 6.82 4.25 -2.66
CA LEU A 140 5.91 4.87 -3.61
C LEU A 140 4.53 5.14 -3.01
N ASN A 141 3.98 4.19 -2.25
CA ASN A 141 2.69 4.36 -1.54
C ASN A 141 2.68 5.59 -0.63
N VAL A 142 3.82 5.87 -0.01
CA VAL A 142 3.98 6.97 0.94
C VAL A 142 4.22 8.31 0.25
N LEU A 143 5.13 8.34 -0.71
CA LEU A 143 5.64 9.59 -1.27
C LEU A 143 4.85 10.11 -2.48
N LEU A 144 4.24 9.21 -3.26
CA LEU A 144 3.55 9.61 -4.49
C LEU A 144 2.34 10.54 -4.25
N PRO A 145 1.45 10.26 -3.28
CA PRO A 145 0.35 11.18 -2.94
C PRO A 145 0.84 12.54 -2.43
N SER A 146 1.95 12.55 -1.67
CA SER A 146 2.58 13.77 -1.17
C SER A 146 3.09 14.66 -2.31
N LEU A 147 3.82 14.05 -3.26
CA LEU A 147 4.30 14.76 -4.45
C LEU A 147 3.16 15.36 -5.27
N VAL A 148 2.08 14.59 -5.51
CA VAL A 148 0.91 15.05 -6.27
C VAL A 148 0.28 16.27 -5.62
N LYS A 149 0.07 16.27 -4.30
CA LYS A 149 -0.50 17.40 -3.55
C LYS A 149 0.36 18.67 -3.68
N ARG A 150 1.68 18.53 -3.63
CA ARG A 150 2.60 19.67 -3.74
C ARG A 150 2.70 20.22 -5.15
N ARG A 151 2.79 19.34 -6.14
CA ARG A 151 3.00 19.73 -7.53
C ARG A 151 1.74 20.19 -8.24
N MET A 152 0.60 19.64 -7.85
CA MET A 152 -0.70 19.90 -8.50
C MET A 152 -1.82 20.06 -7.46
N PRO A 153 -1.72 21.04 -6.53
CA PRO A 153 -2.66 21.20 -5.43
C PRO A 153 -4.11 21.37 -5.90
N GLU A 154 -4.34 22.11 -6.98
CA GLU A 154 -5.68 22.37 -7.55
C GLU A 154 -6.36 21.11 -8.11
N ARG A 155 -5.58 20.09 -8.49
CA ARG A 155 -6.05 18.85 -9.12
C ARG A 155 -5.68 17.60 -8.30
N ALA A 156 -5.14 17.78 -7.11
CA ALA A 156 -4.61 16.70 -6.30
C ALA A 156 -5.68 15.63 -6.01
N GLY A 157 -6.90 16.02 -5.67
CA GLY A 157 -8.00 15.08 -5.43
C GLY A 157 -8.33 14.21 -6.64
N LEU A 158 -8.42 14.81 -7.84
CA LEU A 158 -8.66 14.08 -9.08
C LEU A 158 -7.54 13.09 -9.40
N ILE A 159 -6.28 13.54 -9.31
CA ILE A 159 -5.11 12.73 -9.66
C ILE A 159 -4.94 11.57 -8.66
N ILE A 160 -5.13 11.81 -7.37
CA ILE A 160 -5.10 10.77 -6.34
C ILE A 160 -6.25 9.79 -6.55
N GLY A 161 -7.46 10.27 -6.87
CA GLY A 161 -8.59 9.41 -7.22
C GLY A 161 -8.29 8.51 -8.42
N LEU A 162 -7.72 9.09 -9.48
CA LEU A 162 -7.28 8.34 -10.67
C LEU A 162 -6.18 7.33 -10.34
N TYR A 163 -5.21 7.70 -9.51
CA TYR A 163 -4.18 6.80 -9.00
C TYR A 163 -4.78 5.58 -8.28
N LEU A 164 -5.74 5.80 -7.38
CA LEU A 164 -6.41 4.70 -6.65
C LEU A 164 -7.25 3.82 -7.59
N LEU A 165 -7.90 4.41 -8.57
CA LEU A 165 -8.62 3.68 -9.60
C LEU A 165 -7.66 2.79 -10.42
N MET A 166 -6.52 3.32 -10.83
CA MET A 166 -5.49 2.57 -11.57
C MET A 166 -4.82 1.49 -10.72
N LEU A 167 -4.63 1.75 -9.42
CA LEU A 167 -4.16 0.76 -8.47
C LEU A 167 -5.11 -0.45 -8.41
N SER A 168 -6.41 -0.19 -8.30
CA SER A 168 -7.43 -1.24 -8.29
C SER A 168 -7.57 -1.93 -9.64
N GLY A 169 -7.59 -1.17 -10.73
CA GLY A 169 -7.61 -1.70 -12.09
C GLY A 169 -6.42 -2.61 -12.40
N GLY A 170 -5.22 -2.22 -11.92
CA GLY A 170 -4.02 -3.05 -12.00
C GLY A 170 -4.17 -4.37 -11.26
N ALA A 171 -4.74 -4.36 -10.05
CA ALA A 171 -5.01 -5.58 -9.30
C ALA A 171 -5.97 -6.52 -10.03
N ILE A 172 -7.08 -5.97 -10.54
CA ILE A 172 -8.10 -6.73 -11.29
C ILE A 172 -7.48 -7.33 -12.56
N ALA A 173 -6.81 -6.50 -13.36
CA ALA A 173 -6.19 -6.94 -14.62
C ALA A 173 -5.12 -8.01 -14.39
N ALA A 174 -4.25 -7.84 -13.39
CA ALA A 174 -3.21 -8.80 -13.10
C ALA A 174 -3.78 -10.14 -12.60
N SER A 175 -4.84 -10.11 -11.80
CA SER A 175 -5.50 -11.33 -11.32
C SER A 175 -6.14 -12.13 -12.47
N ALA A 176 -6.83 -11.46 -13.40
CA ALA A 176 -7.48 -12.10 -14.53
C ALA A 176 -6.49 -12.54 -15.61
N LEU A 177 -5.46 -11.74 -15.88
CA LEU A 177 -4.55 -11.95 -17.01
C LEU A 177 -3.32 -12.80 -16.67
N ALA A 178 -3.00 -13.05 -15.39
CA ALA A 178 -1.79 -13.78 -15.01
C ALA A 178 -1.70 -15.17 -15.66
N VAL A 179 -2.79 -15.95 -15.60
CA VAL A 179 -2.84 -17.30 -16.19
C VAL A 179 -2.90 -17.27 -17.73
N PRO A 180 -3.76 -16.47 -18.38
CA PRO A 180 -3.72 -16.30 -19.84
C PRO A 180 -2.33 -15.91 -20.38
N VAL A 181 -1.66 -14.97 -19.71
CA VAL A 181 -0.30 -14.54 -20.09
C VAL A 181 0.71 -15.68 -19.93
N PHE A 182 0.62 -16.43 -18.83
CA PHE A 182 1.47 -17.61 -18.62
C PHE A 182 1.26 -18.68 -19.71
N ASN A 183 0.02 -18.96 -20.04
CA ASN A 183 -0.34 -19.95 -21.08
C ASN A 183 0.11 -19.50 -22.47
N ALA A 184 -0.02 -18.20 -22.79
CA ALA A 184 0.45 -17.66 -24.06
C ALA A 184 2.00 -17.67 -24.19
N ALA A 185 2.70 -17.59 -23.06
CA ALA A 185 4.16 -17.62 -23.03
C ALA A 185 4.75 -19.04 -23.20
N GLY A 186 3.93 -20.10 -23.00
CA GLY A 186 4.34 -21.49 -23.13
C GLY A 186 3.25 -22.31 -23.80
N ASN A 187 3.54 -22.96 -24.95
CA ASN A 187 2.59 -23.83 -25.64
C ASN A 187 2.44 -25.17 -24.86
N GLY A 188 1.50 -25.21 -23.90
CA GLY A 188 1.08 -26.48 -23.27
C GLY A 188 2.17 -27.20 -22.46
N ALA A 189 2.42 -28.46 -22.76
CA ALA A 189 3.31 -29.38 -22.02
C ALA A 189 4.79 -28.93 -21.88
N SER A 190 5.21 -27.89 -22.58
CA SER A 190 6.58 -27.33 -22.52
C SER A 190 6.68 -26.08 -21.62
N ALA A 191 5.69 -25.81 -20.75
CA ALA A 191 5.68 -24.67 -19.82
C ALA A 191 6.78 -24.85 -18.76
N GLY A 192 8.01 -24.52 -19.15
CA GLY A 192 9.19 -24.55 -18.29
C GLY A 192 9.53 -23.18 -17.72
N SER A 193 10.75 -23.06 -17.21
CA SER A 193 11.28 -21.79 -16.65
C SER A 193 11.20 -20.60 -17.62
N ALA A 194 11.15 -20.83 -18.94
CA ALA A 194 11.01 -19.78 -19.95
C ALA A 194 9.64 -19.10 -19.89
N SER A 195 8.54 -19.86 -19.75
CA SER A 195 7.18 -19.32 -19.64
C SER A 195 7.01 -18.48 -18.37
N VAL A 196 7.57 -18.95 -17.25
CA VAL A 196 7.62 -18.20 -15.99
C VAL A 196 8.32 -16.84 -16.19
N ARG A 197 9.49 -16.86 -16.87
CA ARG A 197 10.26 -15.63 -17.14
C ARG A 197 9.46 -14.61 -17.95
N ILE A 198 8.80 -15.06 -19.03
CA ILE A 198 7.99 -14.18 -19.88
C ILE A 198 6.77 -13.65 -19.12
N ALA A 199 6.07 -14.54 -18.40
CA ALA A 199 4.89 -14.17 -17.63
C ALA A 199 5.21 -13.14 -16.53
N LEU A 200 6.33 -13.29 -15.82
CA LEU A 200 6.78 -12.34 -14.81
C LEU A 200 7.37 -11.07 -15.43
N GLY A 201 8.10 -11.19 -16.54
CA GLY A 201 8.77 -10.09 -17.23
C GLY A 201 7.80 -9.13 -17.89
N LEU A 202 6.65 -9.59 -18.36
CA LEU A 202 5.64 -8.72 -18.97
C LEU A 202 5.19 -7.61 -17.99
N TRP A 203 5.07 -7.95 -16.72
CA TRP A 203 4.69 -6.96 -15.69
C TRP A 203 5.79 -5.95 -15.36
N ALA A 204 7.03 -6.19 -15.81
CA ALA A 204 8.11 -5.22 -15.71
C ALA A 204 8.02 -4.13 -16.80
N ALA A 205 7.41 -4.40 -17.94
CA ALA A 205 7.35 -3.45 -19.05
C ALA A 205 6.69 -2.11 -18.67
N PRO A 206 5.50 -2.07 -18.05
CA PRO A 206 4.92 -0.80 -17.60
C PRO A 206 5.77 -0.11 -16.52
N ALA A 207 6.52 -0.86 -15.67
CA ALA A 207 7.40 -0.28 -14.68
C ALA A 207 8.63 0.40 -15.31
N VAL A 208 9.21 -0.24 -16.33
CA VAL A 208 10.30 0.36 -17.11
C VAL A 208 9.82 1.61 -17.82
N LEU A 209 8.64 1.56 -18.45
CA LEU A 209 8.04 2.74 -19.07
C LEU A 209 7.82 3.87 -18.06
N ALA A 210 7.29 3.56 -16.87
CA ALA A 210 7.13 4.53 -15.79
C ALA A 210 8.49 5.12 -15.37
N ALA A 211 9.54 4.30 -15.27
CA ALA A 211 10.89 4.76 -14.93
C ALA A 211 11.44 5.73 -15.99
N VAL A 212 11.28 5.43 -17.27
CA VAL A 212 11.67 6.32 -18.37
C VAL A 212 10.91 7.64 -18.32
N MET A 213 9.58 7.58 -18.11
CA MET A 213 8.74 8.78 -18.00
C MET A 213 9.05 9.61 -16.76
N TRP A 214 9.68 9.02 -15.73
CA TRP A 214 10.09 9.74 -14.53
C TRP A 214 11.42 10.47 -14.66
N LEU A 215 12.27 10.12 -15.65
CA LEU A 215 13.59 10.75 -15.85
C LEU A 215 13.56 12.29 -15.91
N PRO A 216 12.60 12.93 -16.63
CA PRO A 216 12.52 14.39 -16.63
C PRO A 216 12.23 15.00 -15.25
N GLN A 217 11.54 14.26 -14.37
CA GLN A 217 11.19 14.73 -13.03
C GLN A 217 12.42 14.82 -12.11
N LEU A 218 13.48 14.05 -12.37
CA LEU A 218 14.72 14.08 -11.58
C LEU A 218 15.49 15.41 -11.70
N ARG A 219 15.19 16.22 -12.71
CA ARG A 219 15.78 17.57 -12.90
C ARG A 219 15.22 18.59 -11.92
N TYR A 220 14.09 18.29 -11.31
CA TYR A 220 13.45 19.16 -10.33
C TYR A 220 13.95 18.75 -8.92
N ARG A 221 14.26 19.74 -8.09
CA ARG A 221 14.60 19.53 -6.69
C ARG A 221 13.64 20.31 -5.82
N THR A 222 12.83 19.61 -5.07
CA THR A 222 12.11 20.25 -3.98
C THR A 222 13.12 20.55 -2.89
N VAL A 223 13.27 21.83 -2.53
CA VAL A 223 13.94 22.19 -1.29
C VAL A 223 13.10 21.54 -0.17
N PRO A 224 13.72 20.84 0.79
CA PRO A 224 12.97 20.27 1.90
C PRO A 224 12.33 21.41 2.70
N GLY A 225 11.12 21.73 2.39
CA GLY A 225 10.17 22.42 3.21
C GLY A 225 9.49 21.31 3.98
N ALA A 226 9.30 21.52 5.20
CA ALA A 226 8.69 20.74 6.25
C ALA A 226 7.92 19.46 5.88
N PRO A 227 8.03 18.40 6.68
CA PRO A 227 7.43 17.10 6.38
C PRO A 227 5.92 17.14 6.51
N GLN A 228 5.23 17.02 5.39
CA GLN A 228 3.81 16.66 5.42
C GLN A 228 3.71 15.16 5.73
N ALA A 229 3.02 14.84 6.80
CA ALA A 229 2.81 13.49 7.25
C ALA A 229 2.11 12.64 6.18
N VAL A 230 2.62 11.46 6.06
CA VAL A 230 2.20 10.38 5.20
C VAL A 230 0.74 10.05 5.40
N GLN A 231 -0.04 10.25 4.36
CA GLN A 231 -1.35 9.62 4.21
C GLN A 231 -1.27 8.59 3.09
N ALA A 232 -1.00 7.37 3.45
CA ALA A 232 -1.34 6.24 2.60
C ALA A 232 -2.85 6.11 2.57
N ALA A 233 -3.42 6.09 1.37
CA ALA A 233 -4.83 6.00 1.05
C ALA A 233 -5.68 7.28 1.25
N GLY A 234 -5.64 8.16 0.30
CA GLY A 234 -6.81 8.76 -0.35
C GLY A 234 -7.69 9.75 0.39
N VAL A 235 -7.29 10.33 1.56
CA VAL A 235 -8.07 11.44 2.12
C VAL A 235 -7.15 12.56 2.60
N ALA A 236 -7.41 13.75 2.10
CA ALA A 236 -6.64 14.94 2.36
C ALA A 236 -6.93 15.51 3.75
N ALA A 237 -5.92 15.58 4.61
CA ALA A 237 -5.91 16.51 5.74
C ALA A 237 -4.59 17.28 5.69
N ASP A 238 -4.65 18.60 5.83
CA ASP A 238 -3.48 19.44 6.03
C ASP A 238 -2.89 19.15 7.40
N VAL A 239 -1.70 18.56 7.43
CA VAL A 239 -1.00 18.24 8.67
C VAL A 239 0.12 19.26 8.87
N PRO A 240 0.18 19.95 10.02
CA PRO A 240 1.29 20.82 10.36
C PRO A 240 2.62 20.05 10.38
N GLU A 241 3.63 20.69 9.87
CA GLU A 241 4.95 20.20 9.53
C GLU A 241 5.75 19.58 10.68
N ASP A 242 5.53 20.07 11.89
CA ASP A 242 6.27 19.67 13.10
C ASP A 242 5.82 18.34 13.73
N ALA A 243 4.71 17.77 13.28
CA ALA A 243 4.08 16.64 13.96
C ALA A 243 4.65 15.26 13.57
N ALA A 244 5.13 15.11 12.34
CA ALA A 244 5.62 13.82 11.83
C ALA A 244 7.06 13.47 12.27
N ALA A 245 7.80 14.42 12.84
CA ALA A 245 9.22 14.29 13.13
C ALA A 245 9.57 13.86 14.57
N ARG A 246 8.57 13.66 15.44
CA ARG A 246 8.85 13.39 16.86
C ARG A 246 8.67 11.92 17.23
N PRO A 247 9.68 11.27 17.82
CA PRO A 247 9.55 9.91 18.41
C PRO A 247 8.44 9.82 19.46
N SER A 248 8.02 10.96 20.04
CA SER A 248 6.93 11.08 21.02
C SER A 248 5.55 10.64 20.51
N GLY A 249 5.28 10.75 19.19
CA GLY A 249 3.98 10.37 18.63
C GLY A 249 3.75 8.83 18.63
N ALA A 250 4.73 8.05 18.22
CA ALA A 250 4.62 6.60 18.20
C ALA A 250 4.53 6.00 19.62
N VAL A 251 5.30 6.56 20.57
CA VAL A 251 5.26 6.15 21.98
C VAL A 251 3.90 6.49 22.63
N ALA A 252 3.32 7.65 22.30
CA ALA A 252 2.00 8.03 22.77
C ALA A 252 0.90 7.11 22.19
N MET A 253 0.99 6.73 20.91
CA MET A 253 0.06 5.78 20.28
C MET A 253 0.16 4.39 20.94
N GLY A 254 1.36 3.92 21.25
CA GLY A 254 1.58 2.62 21.91
C GLY A 254 0.96 2.52 23.31
N ARG A 255 0.64 3.64 23.96
CA ARG A 255 -0.04 3.68 25.27
C ARG A 255 -1.56 3.82 25.16
N SER A 256 -2.11 4.06 24.00
CA SER A 256 -3.55 4.24 23.79
C SER A 256 -4.23 2.93 23.41
N ALA A 257 -5.17 2.45 24.23
CA ALA A 257 -5.98 1.28 23.91
C ALA A 257 -6.77 1.46 22.61
N LEU A 258 -7.29 2.67 22.32
CA LEU A 258 -8.01 2.96 21.10
C LEU A 258 -7.08 2.91 19.87
N ALA A 259 -5.83 3.40 20.00
CA ALA A 259 -4.86 3.28 18.93
C ALA A 259 -4.56 1.80 18.59
N TRP A 260 -4.43 0.94 19.59
CA TRP A 260 -4.29 -0.50 19.37
C TRP A 260 -5.53 -1.14 18.75
N GLN A 261 -6.75 -0.74 19.15
CA GLN A 261 -7.98 -1.24 18.54
C GLN A 261 -8.05 -0.90 17.04
N VAL A 262 -7.71 0.33 16.65
CA VAL A 262 -7.62 0.75 15.25
C VAL A 262 -6.52 -0.03 14.52
N THR A 263 -5.36 -0.20 15.15
CA THR A 263 -4.21 -0.93 14.59
C THR A 263 -4.52 -2.40 14.35
N PHE A 264 -5.12 -3.09 15.33
CA PHE A 264 -5.51 -4.49 15.16
C PHE A 264 -6.65 -4.65 14.15
N PHE A 265 -7.63 -3.75 14.12
CA PHE A 265 -8.67 -3.78 13.09
C PHE A 265 -8.07 -3.69 11.69
N MET A 266 -7.13 -2.76 11.47
CA MET A 266 -6.44 -2.60 10.20
C MET A 266 -5.52 -3.79 9.87
N GLY A 267 -4.77 -4.27 10.85
CA GLY A 267 -3.84 -5.40 10.69
C GLY A 267 -4.56 -6.71 10.38
N LEU A 268 -5.63 -7.04 11.10
CA LEU A 268 -6.43 -8.24 10.89
C LEU A 268 -7.19 -8.20 9.55
N GLN A 269 -7.70 -7.03 9.14
CA GLN A 269 -8.26 -6.82 7.81
C GLN A 269 -7.23 -7.12 6.73
N SER A 270 -6.04 -6.53 6.86
CA SER A 270 -4.97 -6.70 5.88
C SER A 270 -4.44 -8.14 5.88
N LEU A 271 -4.35 -8.80 7.05
CA LEU A 271 -4.00 -10.21 7.17
C LEU A 271 -4.99 -11.09 6.38
N SER A 272 -6.29 -10.92 6.63
CA SER A 272 -7.34 -11.65 5.93
C SER A 272 -7.27 -11.41 4.42
N TYR A 273 -7.12 -10.15 4.00
CA TYR A 273 -7.02 -9.80 2.58
C TYR A 273 -5.81 -10.45 1.89
N TYR A 274 -4.60 -10.31 2.44
CA TYR A 274 -3.41 -10.86 1.81
C TYR A 274 -3.35 -12.39 1.87
N ALA A 275 -3.93 -13.01 2.90
CA ALA A 275 -4.07 -14.45 2.99
C ALA A 275 -5.00 -15.00 1.88
N THR A 276 -6.19 -14.41 1.73
CA THR A 276 -7.14 -14.81 0.69
C THR A 276 -6.65 -14.48 -0.70
N LEU A 277 -6.05 -13.30 -0.91
CA LEU A 277 -5.40 -12.90 -2.16
C LEU A 277 -4.39 -13.95 -2.62
N SER A 278 -3.58 -14.47 -1.71
CA SER A 278 -2.48 -15.38 -2.02
C SER A 278 -2.92 -16.82 -2.26
N TRP A 279 -3.89 -17.30 -1.51
CA TRP A 279 -4.19 -18.72 -1.46
C TRP A 279 -5.53 -19.14 -2.09
N PHE A 280 -6.48 -18.23 -2.28
CA PHE A 280 -7.78 -18.58 -2.86
C PHE A 280 -7.69 -19.08 -4.31
N PRO A 281 -6.82 -18.55 -5.19
CA PRO A 281 -6.64 -19.17 -6.51
C PRO A 281 -6.24 -20.64 -6.44
N THR A 282 -5.30 -21.00 -5.57
CA THR A 282 -4.88 -22.39 -5.35
C THR A 282 -6.04 -23.20 -4.76
N MET A 283 -6.73 -22.67 -3.75
CA MET A 283 -7.89 -23.33 -3.12
C MET A 283 -8.99 -23.65 -4.14
N PHE A 284 -9.31 -22.75 -5.07
CA PHE A 284 -10.29 -23.00 -6.10
C PHE A 284 -9.82 -24.06 -7.10
N ARG A 285 -8.53 -24.07 -7.43
CA ARG A 285 -7.94 -25.09 -8.31
C ARG A 285 -7.98 -26.48 -7.68
N ASP A 286 -7.71 -26.61 -6.39
CA ASP A 286 -7.84 -27.87 -5.64
C ASP A 286 -9.29 -28.37 -5.61
N ARG A 287 -10.26 -27.47 -5.78
CA ARG A 287 -11.70 -27.79 -5.92
C ARG A 287 -12.13 -28.06 -7.35
N GLY A 288 -11.19 -28.17 -8.30
CA GLY A 288 -11.46 -28.48 -9.71
C GLY A 288 -11.84 -27.27 -10.57
N VAL A 289 -11.74 -26.04 -10.06
CA VAL A 289 -11.94 -24.83 -10.86
C VAL A 289 -10.73 -24.63 -11.77
N SER A 290 -10.94 -24.27 -13.03
CA SER A 290 -9.85 -24.02 -13.97
C SER A 290 -8.98 -22.84 -13.50
N ALA A 291 -7.69 -22.87 -13.87
CA ALA A 291 -6.75 -21.82 -13.49
C ALA A 291 -7.21 -20.42 -13.92
N VAL A 292 -7.77 -20.28 -15.12
CA VAL A 292 -8.31 -19.01 -15.63
C VAL A 292 -9.48 -18.53 -14.76
N HIS A 293 -10.45 -19.37 -14.50
CA HIS A 293 -11.59 -19.01 -13.65
C HIS A 293 -11.17 -18.69 -12.20
N ALA A 294 -10.15 -19.35 -11.66
CA ALA A 294 -9.62 -18.99 -10.34
C ALA A 294 -9.01 -17.57 -10.34
N GLY A 295 -8.36 -17.17 -11.43
CA GLY A 295 -7.89 -15.82 -11.65
C GLY A 295 -9.04 -14.79 -11.78
N ASP A 296 -10.11 -15.16 -12.50
CA ASP A 296 -11.30 -14.30 -12.64
C ASP A 296 -12.03 -14.10 -11.31
N LEU A 297 -12.12 -15.14 -10.48
CA LEU A 297 -12.67 -15.02 -9.12
C LEU A 297 -11.84 -14.08 -8.25
N LEU A 298 -10.51 -14.13 -8.36
CA LEU A 298 -9.63 -13.20 -7.66
C LEU A 298 -9.82 -11.76 -8.17
N ALA A 299 -10.00 -11.58 -9.47
CA ALA A 299 -10.31 -10.28 -10.07
C ALA A 299 -11.65 -9.72 -9.55
N LEU A 300 -12.67 -10.58 -9.44
CA LEU A 300 -13.98 -10.22 -8.88
C LEU A 300 -13.88 -9.81 -7.40
N MET A 301 -13.08 -10.51 -6.60
CA MET A 301 -12.76 -10.12 -5.22
C MET A 301 -12.14 -8.72 -5.16
N ASN A 302 -11.14 -8.45 -6.01
CA ASN A 302 -10.48 -7.16 -6.07
C ASN A 302 -11.42 -6.04 -6.55
N LEU A 303 -12.36 -6.34 -7.46
CA LEU A 303 -13.39 -5.39 -7.90
C LEU A 303 -14.33 -5.02 -6.73
N GLY A 304 -14.85 -6.00 -6.01
CA GLY A 304 -15.70 -5.77 -4.83
C GLY A 304 -14.94 -4.95 -3.75
N ASN A 305 -13.66 -5.28 -3.51
CA ASN A 305 -12.81 -4.55 -2.59
C ASN A 305 -12.65 -3.07 -3.01
N ALA A 306 -12.39 -2.80 -4.28
CA ALA A 306 -12.25 -1.45 -4.80
C ALA A 306 -13.52 -0.61 -4.62
N VAL A 307 -14.68 -1.17 -4.96
CA VAL A 307 -15.98 -0.49 -4.90
C VAL A 307 -16.27 -0.04 -3.46
N THR A 308 -16.21 -0.95 -2.50
CA THR A 308 -16.59 -0.64 -1.12
C THR A 308 -15.52 0.16 -0.37
N CYS A 309 -14.23 -0.02 -0.68
CA CYS A 309 -13.17 0.80 -0.12
C CYS A 309 -13.38 2.29 -0.42
N LEU A 310 -13.91 2.63 -1.60
CA LEU A 310 -14.22 4.02 -1.98
C LEU A 310 -15.55 4.52 -1.37
N LEU A 311 -16.56 3.67 -1.26
CA LEU A 311 -17.88 4.08 -0.82
C LEU A 311 -18.01 4.17 0.71
N ILE A 312 -17.37 3.27 1.44
CA ILE A 312 -17.55 3.15 2.89
C ILE A 312 -17.12 4.40 3.68
N PRO A 313 -16.02 5.11 3.37
CA PRO A 313 -15.68 6.35 4.07
C PRO A 313 -16.79 7.40 4.00
N VAL A 314 -17.50 7.49 2.87
CA VAL A 314 -18.63 8.42 2.68
C VAL A 314 -19.81 8.01 3.57
N LEU A 315 -20.13 6.73 3.64
CA LEU A 315 -21.20 6.21 4.50
C LEU A 315 -20.82 6.34 5.98
N ALA A 316 -19.59 6.03 6.33
CA ALA A 316 -19.06 6.13 7.69
C ALA A 316 -19.08 7.57 8.23
N HIS A 317 -18.81 8.56 7.35
CA HIS A 317 -18.88 9.97 7.74
C HIS A 317 -20.29 10.42 8.10
N ARG A 318 -21.32 9.84 7.49
CA ARG A 318 -22.74 10.16 7.78
C ARG A 318 -23.28 9.46 9.02
N ALA A 319 -22.60 8.43 9.52
CA ALA A 319 -23.01 7.66 10.69
C ALA A 319 -22.39 8.23 11.98
N ALA A 320 -23.23 8.46 13.00
CA ALA A 320 -22.76 8.88 14.32
C ALA A 320 -21.90 7.80 15.01
N ASP A 321 -22.18 6.53 14.73
CA ASP A 321 -21.49 5.33 15.27
C ASP A 321 -21.24 4.36 14.12
N GLN A 322 -20.00 3.92 13.95
CA GLN A 322 -19.60 3.04 12.85
C GLN A 322 -19.63 1.54 13.21
N ARG A 323 -20.09 1.16 14.41
CA ARG A 323 -20.13 -0.24 14.86
C ARG A 323 -20.96 -1.13 13.94
N LYS A 324 -22.15 -0.68 13.53
CA LYS A 324 -23.02 -1.45 12.62
C LYS A 324 -22.37 -1.68 11.27
N LEU A 325 -21.66 -0.67 10.73
CA LEU A 325 -20.92 -0.80 9.49
C LEU A 325 -19.75 -1.79 9.63
N ALA A 326 -19.03 -1.76 10.76
CA ALA A 326 -17.96 -2.72 11.02
C ALA A 326 -18.49 -4.15 11.14
N VAL A 327 -19.61 -4.36 11.85
CA VAL A 327 -20.26 -5.68 11.96
C VAL A 327 -20.68 -6.18 10.58
N ALA A 328 -21.38 -5.36 9.79
CA ALA A 328 -21.86 -5.76 8.46
C ALA A 328 -20.68 -6.10 7.53
N ALA A 329 -19.61 -5.29 7.53
CA ALA A 329 -18.45 -5.52 6.69
C ALA A 329 -17.67 -6.79 7.08
N VAL A 330 -17.48 -7.03 8.37
CA VAL A 330 -16.80 -8.25 8.87
C VAL A 330 -17.67 -9.48 8.67
N ALA A 331 -19.00 -9.38 8.90
CA ALA A 331 -19.93 -10.48 8.64
C ALA A 331 -19.93 -10.87 7.16
N ALA A 332 -19.96 -9.88 6.24
CA ALA A 332 -19.83 -10.14 4.80
C ALA A 332 -18.51 -10.85 4.45
N THR A 333 -17.41 -10.45 5.08
CA THR A 333 -16.11 -11.11 4.93
C THR A 333 -16.16 -12.56 5.41
N GLY A 334 -16.69 -12.80 6.62
CA GLY A 334 -16.79 -14.14 7.20
C GLY A 334 -17.71 -15.08 6.41
N VAL A 335 -18.89 -14.60 5.98
CA VAL A 335 -19.82 -15.36 5.11
C VAL A 335 -19.17 -15.63 3.75
N GLY A 336 -18.47 -14.64 3.17
CA GLY A 336 -17.73 -14.81 1.92
C GLY A 336 -16.64 -15.86 2.01
N ILE A 337 -15.85 -15.88 3.08
CA ILE A 337 -14.80 -16.90 3.34
C ILE A 337 -15.45 -18.28 3.48
N SER A 338 -16.47 -18.41 4.35
CA SER A 338 -17.15 -19.69 4.60
C SER A 338 -17.78 -20.25 3.34
N GLY A 339 -18.51 -19.40 2.61
CA GLY A 339 -19.17 -19.81 1.36
C GLY A 339 -18.20 -20.16 0.25
N ALA A 340 -17.08 -19.42 0.13
CA ALA A 340 -16.04 -19.72 -0.85
C ALA A 340 -15.35 -21.07 -0.58
N ILE A 341 -15.17 -21.45 0.68
CA ILE A 341 -14.45 -22.68 1.06
C ILE A 341 -15.41 -23.88 1.15
N PHE A 342 -16.58 -23.71 1.77
CA PHE A 342 -17.48 -24.83 2.08
C PHE A 342 -18.74 -24.87 1.19
N GLY A 343 -19.06 -23.77 0.52
CA GLY A 343 -20.26 -23.65 -0.31
C GLY A 343 -20.13 -24.39 -1.66
N PRO A 344 -21.27 -24.53 -2.38
CA PRO A 344 -21.28 -25.09 -3.73
C PRO A 344 -20.43 -24.26 -4.70
N ALA A 345 -19.67 -24.95 -5.57
CA ALA A 345 -18.81 -24.27 -6.55
C ALA A 345 -19.57 -23.31 -7.49
N ALA A 346 -20.84 -23.64 -7.82
CA ALA A 346 -21.70 -22.78 -8.64
C ALA A 346 -21.99 -21.42 -8.00
N LEU A 347 -21.96 -21.30 -6.68
CA LEU A 347 -22.19 -20.06 -5.93
C LEU A 347 -20.89 -19.33 -5.58
N ALA A 348 -19.71 -19.88 -5.95
CA ALA A 348 -18.41 -19.28 -5.66
C ALA A 348 -18.30 -17.80 -6.10
N PRO A 349 -18.79 -17.40 -7.30
CA PRO A 349 -18.72 -15.97 -7.69
C PRO A 349 -19.50 -15.06 -6.72
N GLY A 350 -20.65 -15.48 -6.23
CA GLY A 350 -21.44 -14.71 -5.25
C GLY A 350 -20.72 -14.56 -3.91
N PHE A 351 -20.15 -15.66 -3.38
CA PHE A 351 -19.38 -15.62 -2.13
C PHE A 351 -18.11 -14.81 -2.25
N ILE A 352 -17.42 -14.87 -3.39
CA ILE A 352 -16.22 -14.10 -3.66
C ILE A 352 -16.52 -12.61 -3.83
N ALA A 353 -17.62 -12.26 -4.51
CA ALA A 353 -18.08 -10.88 -4.59
C ALA A 353 -18.38 -10.32 -3.19
N LEU A 354 -19.11 -11.09 -2.36
CA LEU A 354 -19.42 -10.72 -0.98
C LEU A 354 -18.14 -10.56 -0.12
N LEU A 355 -17.19 -11.48 -0.27
CA LEU A 355 -15.88 -11.39 0.36
C LEU A 355 -15.16 -10.10 -0.02
N GLY A 356 -15.08 -9.80 -1.32
CA GLY A 356 -14.45 -8.58 -1.82
C GLY A 356 -15.10 -7.32 -1.28
N LEU A 357 -16.44 -7.27 -1.29
CA LEU A 357 -17.22 -6.16 -0.72
C LEU A 357 -16.94 -6.00 0.78
N GLY A 358 -16.90 -7.08 1.54
CA GLY A 358 -16.61 -7.07 2.97
C GLY A 358 -15.18 -6.58 3.26
N GLN A 359 -14.19 -7.09 2.54
CA GLN A 359 -12.79 -6.71 2.72
C GLN A 359 -12.51 -5.26 2.33
N GLY A 360 -13.13 -4.77 1.25
CA GLY A 360 -13.01 -3.36 0.87
C GLY A 360 -13.69 -2.43 1.87
N ALA A 361 -14.85 -2.86 2.40
CA ALA A 361 -15.55 -2.11 3.43
C ALA A 361 -14.73 -2.02 4.73
N THR A 362 -14.12 -3.10 5.17
CA THR A 362 -13.25 -3.11 6.36
C THR A 362 -11.99 -2.28 6.16
N LEU A 363 -11.38 -2.30 4.96
CA LEU A 363 -10.25 -1.43 4.62
C LEU A 363 -10.65 0.05 4.65
N GLY A 364 -11.78 0.40 4.01
CA GLY A 364 -12.30 1.76 4.01
C GLY A 364 -12.58 2.28 5.43
N LEU A 365 -13.17 1.43 6.30
CA LEU A 365 -13.36 1.76 7.72
C LEU A 365 -12.05 1.90 8.48
N ALA A 366 -11.05 1.03 8.25
CA ALA A 366 -9.75 1.11 8.91
C ALA A 366 -9.06 2.45 8.61
N ILE A 367 -9.07 2.87 7.34
CA ILE A 367 -8.55 4.18 6.93
C ILE A 367 -9.37 5.32 7.57
N PHE A 368 -10.70 5.23 7.54
CA PHE A 368 -11.57 6.21 8.16
C PHE A 368 -11.29 6.36 9.67
N TYR A 369 -11.08 5.26 10.39
CA TYR A 369 -10.78 5.30 11.82
C TYR A 369 -9.47 6.02 12.14
N THR A 370 -8.43 5.90 11.32
CA THR A 370 -7.16 6.63 11.56
C THR A 370 -7.35 8.15 11.57
N MET A 371 -8.38 8.64 10.90
CA MET A 371 -8.70 10.08 10.84
C MET A 371 -9.77 10.47 11.86
N ALA A 372 -10.87 9.70 11.92
CA ALA A 372 -12.01 10.02 12.76
C ALA A 372 -11.72 9.82 14.28
N ARG A 373 -10.70 9.03 14.63
CA ARG A 373 -10.31 8.79 16.04
C ARG A 373 -9.16 9.70 16.50
N ALA A 374 -8.72 10.63 15.69
CA ALA A 374 -7.70 11.59 16.02
C ALA A 374 -8.31 12.99 16.23
N PRO A 375 -7.92 13.73 17.28
CA PRO A 375 -8.45 15.06 17.57
C PRO A 375 -7.90 16.15 16.63
N ASP A 376 -6.76 15.88 15.99
CA ASP A 376 -6.08 16.82 15.10
C ASP A 376 -5.32 16.07 13.98
N PRO A 377 -4.97 16.77 12.87
CA PRO A 377 -4.30 16.15 11.72
C PRO A 377 -2.94 15.52 12.05
N ALA A 378 -2.20 16.06 13.02
CA ALA A 378 -0.90 15.55 13.43
C ALA A 378 -1.03 14.20 14.15
N THR A 379 -2.02 14.09 15.04
CA THR A 379 -2.38 12.85 15.74
C THR A 379 -2.91 11.83 14.74
N ALA A 380 -3.71 12.24 13.74
CA ALA A 380 -4.19 11.36 12.67
C ALA A 380 -3.05 10.75 11.87
N ALA A 381 -2.04 11.54 11.52
CA ALA A 381 -0.85 11.06 10.83
C ALA A 381 -0.06 10.06 11.68
N SER A 382 0.12 10.35 12.97
CA SER A 382 0.81 9.46 13.90
C SER A 382 0.07 8.14 14.08
N LEU A 383 -1.27 8.19 14.24
CA LEU A 383 -2.13 7.01 14.34
C LEU A 383 -2.11 6.19 13.04
N SER A 384 -2.19 6.85 11.88
CA SER A 384 -2.11 6.18 10.58
C SER A 384 -0.77 5.48 10.38
N ALA A 385 0.34 6.15 10.70
CA ALA A 385 1.69 5.56 10.59
C ALA A 385 1.86 4.36 11.54
N PHE A 386 1.36 4.47 12.79
CA PHE A 386 1.40 3.39 13.76
C PHE A 386 0.54 2.21 13.32
N ALA A 387 -0.71 2.45 12.92
CA ALA A 387 -1.64 1.43 12.47
C ALA A 387 -1.14 0.69 11.23
N GLN A 388 -0.58 1.40 10.26
CA GLN A 388 -0.04 0.79 9.04
C GLN A 388 1.27 0.04 9.30
N GLY A 389 2.21 0.62 10.04
CA GLY A 389 3.49 -0.02 10.34
C GLY A 389 3.29 -1.35 11.08
N VAL A 390 2.63 -1.32 12.24
CA VAL A 390 2.36 -2.52 13.04
C VAL A 390 1.34 -3.43 12.34
N GLY A 391 0.30 -2.86 11.72
CA GLY A 391 -0.73 -3.61 11.04
C GLY A 391 -0.20 -4.41 9.86
N TYR A 392 0.71 -3.88 9.04
CA TYR A 392 1.31 -4.63 7.93
C TYR A 392 2.32 -5.69 8.39
N LEU A 393 3.02 -5.46 9.51
CA LEU A 393 3.83 -6.52 10.12
C LEU A 393 2.95 -7.71 10.54
N LEU A 394 1.82 -7.44 11.18
CA LEU A 394 0.83 -8.47 11.51
C LEU A 394 0.27 -9.11 10.23
N ALA A 395 -0.09 -8.32 9.23
CA ALA A 395 -0.67 -8.80 7.97
C ALA A 395 0.26 -9.74 7.20
N SER A 396 1.58 -9.54 7.29
CA SER A 396 2.56 -10.38 6.60
C SER A 396 2.54 -11.84 7.10
N THR A 397 2.04 -12.09 8.31
CA THR A 397 1.87 -13.46 8.84
C THR A 397 0.75 -14.23 8.14
N GLY A 398 -0.23 -13.54 7.53
CA GLY A 398 -1.41 -14.17 6.93
C GLY A 398 -1.07 -15.20 5.84
N PRO A 399 -0.40 -14.81 4.75
CA PRO A 399 0.01 -15.75 3.70
C PRO A 399 0.87 -16.90 4.23
N LEU A 400 1.76 -16.63 5.20
CA LEU A 400 2.62 -17.64 5.82
C LEU A 400 1.81 -18.67 6.61
N THR A 401 0.90 -18.19 7.46
CA THR A 401 0.08 -19.06 8.32
C THR A 401 -0.83 -19.96 7.47
N ILE A 402 -1.54 -19.39 6.48
CA ILE A 402 -2.48 -20.14 5.67
C ILE A 402 -1.75 -21.19 4.80
N GLY A 403 -0.63 -20.82 4.18
CA GLY A 403 0.16 -21.77 3.40
C GLY A 403 0.79 -22.87 4.24
N PHE A 404 1.30 -22.54 5.42
CA PHE A 404 1.82 -23.53 6.37
C PHE A 404 0.73 -24.53 6.81
N LEU A 405 -0.44 -24.02 7.21
CA LEU A 405 -1.56 -24.86 7.65
C LEU A 405 -2.07 -25.77 6.51
N HIS A 406 -2.22 -25.23 5.31
CA HIS A 406 -2.62 -26.01 4.14
C HIS A 406 -1.60 -27.13 3.86
N ASN A 407 -0.31 -26.82 3.87
CA ASN A 407 0.74 -27.80 3.63
C ASN A 407 0.81 -28.89 4.71
N ALA A 408 0.59 -28.51 5.99
CA ALA A 408 0.65 -29.45 7.12
C ALA A 408 -0.58 -30.38 7.20
N THR A 409 -1.75 -29.92 6.75
CA THR A 409 -3.01 -30.68 6.87
C THR A 409 -3.52 -31.28 5.56
N GLY A 410 -2.98 -30.86 4.42
CA GLY A 410 -3.45 -31.24 3.09
C GLY A 410 -4.85 -30.75 2.74
N GLY A 411 -5.43 -29.84 3.56
CA GLY A 411 -6.81 -29.38 3.39
C GLY A 411 -7.02 -27.89 3.66
N TRP A 412 -8.21 -27.41 3.36
CA TRP A 412 -8.58 -25.99 3.53
C TRP A 412 -9.42 -25.71 4.77
N THR A 413 -9.82 -26.75 5.52
CA THR A 413 -10.66 -26.60 6.72
C THR A 413 -9.96 -25.84 7.83
N LEU A 414 -8.72 -26.21 8.20
CA LEU A 414 -7.97 -25.52 9.23
C LEU A 414 -7.59 -24.09 8.82
N PRO A 415 -7.11 -23.82 7.61
CA PRO A 415 -7.00 -22.45 7.07
C PRO A 415 -8.28 -21.62 7.20
N ALA A 416 -9.46 -22.22 6.88
CA ALA A 416 -10.74 -21.54 7.02
C ALA A 416 -11.05 -21.17 8.47
N VAL A 417 -10.88 -22.10 9.41
CA VAL A 417 -11.11 -21.87 10.85
C VAL A 417 -10.25 -20.70 11.34
N VAL A 418 -8.98 -20.67 10.93
CA VAL A 418 -8.07 -19.56 11.32
C VAL A 418 -8.52 -18.23 10.72
N LEU A 419 -8.92 -18.19 9.44
CA LEU A 419 -9.45 -16.97 8.81
C LEU A 419 -10.73 -16.48 9.49
N LEU A 420 -11.61 -17.39 9.90
CA LEU A 420 -12.84 -17.05 10.63
C LEU A 420 -12.54 -16.57 12.06
N ALA A 421 -11.54 -17.14 12.73
CA ALA A 421 -11.05 -16.66 14.03
C ALA A 421 -10.45 -15.24 13.90
N VAL A 422 -9.71 -14.97 12.83
CA VAL A 422 -9.22 -13.63 12.48
C VAL A 422 -10.39 -12.68 12.25
N ALA A 423 -11.44 -13.09 11.54
CA ALA A 423 -12.64 -12.28 11.33
C ALA A 423 -13.38 -12.00 12.66
N ALA A 424 -13.49 -12.98 13.56
CA ALA A 424 -14.06 -12.77 14.88
C ALA A 424 -13.26 -11.78 15.73
N ALA A 425 -11.93 -11.88 15.74
CA ALA A 425 -11.05 -10.90 16.39
C ALA A 425 -11.16 -9.51 15.75
N GLN A 426 -11.28 -9.46 14.42
CA GLN A 426 -11.52 -8.21 13.68
C GLN A 426 -12.87 -7.60 14.04
N LEU A 427 -13.91 -8.41 14.21
CA LEU A 427 -15.23 -7.95 14.66
C LEU A 427 -15.14 -7.28 16.04
N ALA A 428 -14.46 -7.90 17.00
CA ALA A 428 -14.28 -7.35 18.32
C ALA A 428 -13.52 -6.00 18.28
N THR A 429 -12.41 -5.94 17.55
CA THR A 429 -11.63 -4.71 17.41
C THR A 429 -12.39 -3.63 16.63
N GLY A 430 -13.15 -3.99 15.60
CA GLY A 430 -14.01 -3.08 14.83
C GLY A 430 -15.16 -2.51 15.64
N TRP A 431 -15.79 -3.33 16.49
CA TRP A 431 -16.80 -2.89 17.45
C TRP A 431 -16.24 -1.88 18.45
N LEU A 432 -15.04 -2.15 18.98
CA LEU A 432 -14.38 -1.27 19.95
C LEU A 432 -13.89 0.03 19.29
N ALA A 433 -13.28 -0.03 18.11
CA ALA A 433 -12.80 1.12 17.36
C ALA A 433 -13.94 1.94 16.73
N GLY A 434 -15.11 1.34 16.51
CA GLY A 434 -16.29 1.97 15.93
C GLY A 434 -16.99 2.98 16.86
N ARG A 435 -16.63 3.03 18.16
CA ARG A 435 -17.16 4.00 19.12
C ARG A 435 -16.72 5.42 18.78
N ALA A 436 -17.56 6.43 19.02
CA ALA A 436 -17.24 7.83 18.82
C ALA A 436 -16.28 8.37 19.91
N LEU A 437 -15.04 7.83 19.94
CA LEU A 437 -13.97 8.20 20.86
C LEU A 437 -12.77 8.69 20.08
N THR A 438 -11.91 9.52 20.68
CA THR A 438 -10.65 9.96 20.10
C THR A 438 -9.47 9.53 20.97
N VAL A 439 -8.31 9.28 20.32
CA VAL A 439 -7.05 9.05 21.04
C VAL A 439 -6.63 10.35 21.73
N PRO A 440 -5.88 10.28 22.86
CA PRO A 440 -5.34 11.46 23.49
C PRO A 440 -4.49 12.26 22.50
N ALA A 441 -4.64 13.60 22.49
CA ALA A 441 -3.78 14.46 21.71
C ALA A 441 -2.32 14.24 22.10
N ALA A 442 -1.40 14.20 21.14
CA ALA A 442 0.02 14.19 21.43
C ALA A 442 0.33 15.47 22.24
N ILE A 443 0.70 15.31 23.54
CA ILE A 443 0.86 16.41 24.49
C ILE A 443 1.82 17.43 23.88
N ARG A 444 1.30 18.59 23.53
CA ARG A 444 2.13 19.77 23.27
C ARG A 444 2.67 20.21 24.63
N HIS A 445 3.96 20.00 24.88
CA HIS A 445 4.66 20.84 25.84
C HIS A 445 4.67 22.26 25.26
N GLN A 446 3.60 23.01 25.49
CA GLN A 446 3.65 24.45 25.45
C GLN A 446 4.72 24.86 26.46
N LYS A 447 5.93 25.23 25.98
CA LYS A 447 6.82 26.08 26.78
C LYS A 447 5.99 27.31 27.11
N ALA A 448 5.60 27.43 28.37
CA ALA A 448 5.08 28.68 28.91
C ALA A 448 6.12 29.75 28.52
N VAL A 449 5.71 30.68 27.65
CA VAL A 449 6.44 31.92 27.44
C VAL A 449 6.37 32.64 28.76
N PRO A 450 7.50 32.94 29.43
CA PRO A 450 7.48 33.77 30.62
C PRO A 450 6.87 35.11 30.21
N GLN A 451 5.73 35.47 30.77
CA GLN A 451 5.24 36.83 30.71
C GLN A 451 6.26 37.69 31.46
N SER A 452 7.12 38.40 30.69
CA SER A 452 7.93 39.46 31.22
C SER A 452 6.99 40.59 31.66
N GLY A 453 6.83 40.74 33.00
CA GLY A 453 6.22 41.90 33.63
C GLY A 453 7.11 43.14 33.50
#